data_20c1787a40fd8cfb0286b6d7ad46e126
#
_entry.id   20c1787a40fd8cfb0286b6d7ad46e126
#
_cell.length_a   1.000
_cell.length_b   1.000
_cell.length_c   1.000
_cell.angle_alpha   90.00
_cell.angle_beta   90.00
_cell.angle_gamma   90.00
#
_symmetry.space_group_name_H-M   'P 1'
#
loop_
_entity.id
_entity.type
_entity.pdbx_description
1 polymer ?
#
loop_
_entity_poly.entity_id
_entity_poly.type
_entity_poly.pdbx_seq_one_letter_code
_entity_poly.pdbx_strand_id
1 'polypeptide(L)'
;MQKRKLGKSNLEVSADPATPGRRRSLAAGPGMTAASLLAPSLLGAEPGQSSDIGSRSAHLPLGKPGSPVFFTKDISANGLLEIYSKINENITGKVAIKLHTGEPHGPNILPCDMVKALQQRISNSNLVETNTFYKGKRYTTADHRETIKINGWDFCPVDIMDEDGAVMIPVQGGKHFTEMSVGKHMLDYDAMVVLTHFKGHPMGGFGGSMKNIAIGCADGRIGKKRVHAAPDNEDIESWLKGEPFQENLVESAKASMDRFGKRIVYINVLRNMSVDCDCVGIEAAPVKARNLGILASSDILAVEQASIDMVYKLPEAELHDLKERIESRKGLRQLSYMKEMKMGNDQYELITL
;
A
#
# COMPACT_ATOMS: atom_id res chain seq x y z
N MET A 1 -2.30 -7.42 -37.67
CA MET A 1 -2.03 -7.20 -36.24
C MET A 1 -0.86 -8.07 -35.82
N GLN A 2 0.26 -7.47 -35.49
CA GLN A 2 1.40 -8.22 -34.95
C GLN A 2 1.22 -8.38 -33.43
N LYS A 3 1.12 -9.62 -33.01
CA LYS A 3 1.10 -9.97 -31.59
C LYS A 3 2.53 -10.14 -31.09
N ARG A 4 2.89 -9.53 -29.97
CA ARG A 4 4.16 -9.76 -29.28
C ARG A 4 3.92 -10.58 -28.02
N LYS A 5 4.70 -11.66 -27.85
CA LYS A 5 4.69 -12.44 -26.60
C LYS A 5 5.55 -11.73 -25.56
N LEU A 6 5.04 -11.58 -24.34
CA LEU A 6 5.77 -11.12 -23.17
C LEU A 6 6.37 -12.32 -22.44
N GLY A 7 7.69 -12.51 -22.61
CA GLY A 7 8.44 -13.56 -21.93
C GLY A 7 7.99 -15.00 -22.28
N LYS A 8 8.35 -15.96 -21.45
CA LYS A 8 7.94 -17.37 -21.58
C LYS A 8 6.55 -17.66 -21.00
N SER A 9 5.82 -16.68 -20.54
CA SER A 9 4.43 -16.83 -20.16
C SER A 9 3.54 -16.78 -21.40
N ASN A 10 2.48 -17.60 -21.46
CA ASN A 10 1.52 -17.63 -22.55
C ASN A 10 0.61 -16.38 -22.63
N LEU A 11 1.02 -15.25 -22.08
CA LEU A 11 0.31 -13.98 -22.18
C LEU A 11 0.65 -13.27 -23.49
N GLU A 12 -0.32 -13.20 -24.38
CA GLU A 12 -0.25 -12.39 -25.60
C GLU A 12 -0.85 -11.00 -25.36
N VAL A 13 -0.13 -9.92 -25.68
CA VAL A 13 -0.65 -8.54 -25.62
C VAL A 13 -0.77 -8.02 -27.04
N SER A 14 -1.93 -7.47 -27.42
CA SER A 14 -2.10 -6.80 -28.71
C SER A 14 -1.46 -5.40 -28.63
N ALA A 15 -0.58 -5.10 -29.59
CA ALA A 15 -0.06 -3.77 -29.79
C ALA A 15 -1.02 -3.00 -30.71
N ASP A 16 -1.63 -1.95 -30.20
CA ASP A 16 -2.44 -1.01 -30.97
C ASP A 16 -1.51 0.06 -31.56
N PRO A 17 -1.49 0.27 -32.89
CA PRO A 17 -0.79 1.40 -33.48
C PRO A 17 -1.66 2.66 -33.39
N ALA A 18 -1.09 3.74 -32.89
CA ALA A 18 -1.67 5.07 -32.83
C ALA A 18 -2.25 5.51 -34.19
N THR A 19 -3.53 5.86 -34.22
CA THR A 19 -4.17 6.46 -35.38
C THR A 19 -4.13 7.99 -35.23
N PRO A 20 -3.63 8.74 -36.25
CA PRO A 20 -3.61 10.20 -36.21
C PRO A 20 -4.99 10.79 -36.48
N GLY A 21 -5.28 11.88 -35.80
CA GLY A 21 -6.51 12.58 -35.75
C GLY A 21 -7.08 13.08 -37.08
N ARG A 22 -8.39 13.15 -37.16
CA ARG A 22 -9.13 14.03 -38.06
C ARG A 22 -9.79 15.16 -37.27
N ARG A 23 -9.29 16.36 -37.52
CA ARG A 23 -9.99 17.62 -37.21
C ARG A 23 -11.30 17.67 -38.03
N ARG A 24 -12.40 17.99 -37.42
CA ARG A 24 -13.55 18.61 -38.05
C ARG A 24 -13.89 19.88 -37.30
N SER A 25 -13.75 20.99 -38.03
CA SER A 25 -14.25 22.31 -37.75
C SER A 25 -15.75 22.38 -38.09
N LEU A 26 -16.54 23.05 -37.25
CA LEU A 26 -17.81 23.70 -37.61
C LEU A 26 -18.03 24.81 -36.57
N ALA A 27 -17.80 25.99 -36.99
CA ALA A 27 -18.66 27.09 -37.46
C ALA A 27 -19.45 27.76 -36.33
N ALA A 28 -19.19 29.04 -36.26
CA ALA A 28 -19.67 30.10 -35.40
C ALA A 28 -21.13 30.55 -35.71
N GLY A 29 -21.70 31.28 -34.74
CA GLY A 29 -22.75 32.24 -34.96
C GLY A 29 -23.54 32.57 -33.70
N PRO A 30 -24.08 33.80 -33.65
CA PRO A 30 -23.57 34.80 -32.70
C PRO A 30 -24.70 35.38 -31.80
N GLY A 31 -24.36 36.27 -30.89
CA GLY A 31 -25.31 37.26 -30.42
C GLY A 31 -25.36 37.55 -28.95
N MET A 32 -24.75 38.68 -28.58
CA MET A 32 -25.40 39.90 -27.99
C MET A 32 -25.85 39.71 -26.52
N THR A 33 -25.60 40.61 -25.59
CA THR A 33 -25.31 42.03 -25.51
C THR A 33 -24.90 42.42 -24.09
N ALA A 34 -24.18 43.52 -24.01
CA ALA A 34 -23.63 44.25 -22.86
C ALA A 34 -24.69 45.01 -22.02
N ALA A 35 -24.30 45.31 -20.78
CA ALA A 35 -24.54 46.57 -20.06
C ALA A 35 -23.78 46.46 -18.71
N SER A 36 -22.71 47.15 -18.43
CA SER A 36 -22.41 48.56 -18.18
C SER A 36 -23.15 49.25 -17.05
N LEU A 37 -22.33 49.94 -16.23
CA LEU A 37 -22.57 51.12 -15.36
C LEU A 37 -22.69 50.76 -13.85
N LEU A 38 -22.07 51.43 -12.92
CA LEU A 38 -21.26 52.61 -12.70
C LEU A 38 -20.75 52.61 -11.23
N ALA A 39 -19.57 53.09 -10.98
CA ALA A 39 -19.15 53.57 -9.66
C ALA A 39 -19.63 55.03 -9.45
N PRO A 40 -19.64 55.60 -8.25
CA PRO A 40 -18.71 56.61 -7.88
C PRO A 40 -18.18 56.52 -6.41
N SER A 41 -16.90 56.71 -6.17
CA SER A 41 -16.12 57.88 -5.71
C SER A 41 -16.67 58.71 -4.56
N LEU A 42 -15.93 58.84 -3.47
CA LEU A 42 -15.12 59.95 -2.99
C LEU A 42 -15.14 60.18 -1.48
N LEU A 43 -13.93 60.26 -0.90
CA LEU A 43 -13.40 61.28 0.05
C LEU A 43 -13.76 61.25 1.53
N GLY A 44 -12.70 61.22 2.30
CA GLY A 44 -12.61 61.69 3.67
C GLY A 44 -11.28 61.27 4.33
N ALA A 45 -10.25 62.11 4.22
CA ALA A 45 -9.00 62.00 4.96
C ALA A 45 -9.12 62.79 6.29
N GLU A 46 -8.45 62.32 7.32
CA GLU A 46 -7.38 62.87 8.14
C GLU A 46 -7.51 62.52 9.66
N PRO A 47 -6.50 62.81 10.53
CA PRO A 47 -5.33 61.97 10.77
C PRO A 47 -5.14 61.59 12.26
N GLY A 48 -4.19 60.66 12.46
CA GLY A 48 -3.34 60.69 13.63
C GLY A 48 -3.77 60.01 14.90
N GLN A 49 -3.14 58.85 15.19
CA GLN A 49 -2.52 58.60 16.50
C GLN A 49 -1.58 57.38 16.40
N SER A 50 -0.34 57.63 16.75
CA SER A 50 0.70 56.65 16.99
C SER A 50 0.33 55.79 18.20
N SER A 51 0.39 54.49 18.07
CA SER A 51 0.53 53.61 19.23
C SER A 51 1.14 52.26 18.85
N ASP A 52 2.25 51.98 19.46
CA ASP A 52 2.83 50.68 19.83
C ASP A 52 2.74 49.50 18.84
N ILE A 53 3.88 49.26 18.22
CA ILE A 53 4.19 47.95 17.59
C ILE A 53 4.47 46.94 18.71
N GLY A 54 3.41 46.45 19.33
CA GLY A 54 3.46 45.24 20.11
C GLY A 54 3.55 44.04 19.14
N SER A 55 4.69 43.36 19.11
CA SER A 55 4.90 42.11 18.39
C SER A 55 3.89 41.05 18.92
N ARG A 56 2.74 40.97 18.30
CA ARG A 56 1.86 39.81 18.45
C ARG A 56 2.43 38.70 17.58
N SER A 57 3.26 37.86 18.19
CA SER A 57 3.52 36.52 17.70
C SER A 57 2.15 35.86 17.47
N ALA A 58 1.75 35.78 16.21
CA ALA A 58 0.59 34.96 15.82
C ALA A 58 0.96 33.52 16.12
N HIS A 59 0.50 32.99 17.25
CA HIS A 59 0.43 31.58 17.49
C HIS A 59 -0.53 31.03 16.43
N LEU A 60 0.03 30.46 15.35
CA LEU A 60 -0.68 29.53 14.49
C LEU A 60 -1.19 28.42 15.41
N PRO A 61 -2.47 27.99 15.30
CA PRO A 61 -2.98 26.86 16.08
C PRO A 61 -2.04 25.69 15.78
N LEU A 62 -1.43 25.15 16.83
CA LEU A 62 -0.66 23.90 16.77
C LEU A 62 -1.59 22.86 16.15
N GLY A 63 -1.32 22.45 14.94
CA GLY A 63 -1.99 21.31 14.28
C GLY A 63 -1.90 20.10 15.22
N LYS A 64 -2.83 19.16 15.10
CA LYS A 64 -2.73 17.91 15.85
C LYS A 64 -1.34 17.34 15.64
N PRO A 65 -0.64 16.90 16.71
CA PRO A 65 0.68 16.30 16.55
C PRO A 65 0.60 15.14 15.56
N GLY A 66 1.58 15.04 14.65
CA GLY A 66 1.66 13.96 13.68
C GLY A 66 1.83 12.60 14.38
N SER A 67 1.39 11.54 13.74
CA SER A 67 1.64 10.20 14.26
C SER A 67 3.13 9.86 14.18
N PRO A 68 3.75 9.24 15.20
CA PRO A 68 5.17 8.89 15.17
C PRO A 68 5.42 7.81 14.10
N VAL A 69 6.42 8.07 13.25
CA VAL A 69 6.99 7.11 12.31
C VAL A 69 8.47 6.99 12.61
N PHE A 70 8.89 5.84 13.08
CA PHE A 70 10.29 5.52 13.31
C PHE A 70 10.97 5.17 12.00
N PHE A 71 12.23 5.56 11.87
CA PHE A 71 13.04 5.30 10.68
C PHE A 71 14.46 4.89 11.07
N THR A 72 14.98 3.87 10.37
CA THR A 72 16.41 3.52 10.42
C THR A 72 16.95 3.25 9.02
N LYS A 73 18.20 3.63 8.78
CA LYS A 73 18.94 3.26 7.56
C LYS A 73 19.49 1.85 7.61
N ASP A 74 19.57 1.26 8.79
CA ASP A 74 20.03 -0.11 8.97
C ASP A 74 18.96 -1.09 8.50
N ILE A 75 19.20 -1.74 7.36
CA ILE A 75 18.32 -2.76 6.79
C ILE A 75 18.75 -4.19 7.15
N SER A 76 19.56 -4.34 8.19
CA SER A 76 19.93 -5.64 8.76
C SER A 76 18.84 -6.17 9.71
N ALA A 77 19.05 -7.41 10.19
CA ALA A 77 18.23 -7.98 11.24
C ALA A 77 18.24 -7.11 12.52
N ASN A 78 19.38 -6.51 12.87
CA ASN A 78 19.49 -5.64 14.04
C ASN A 78 18.66 -4.36 13.89
N GLY A 79 18.74 -3.69 12.73
CA GLY A 79 17.93 -2.52 12.46
C GLY A 79 16.42 -2.82 12.50
N LEU A 80 16.00 -4.01 11.99
CA LEU A 80 14.62 -4.45 12.11
C LEU A 80 14.19 -4.67 13.56
N LEU A 81 15.02 -5.31 14.38
CA LEU A 81 14.72 -5.54 15.79
C LEU A 81 14.67 -4.24 16.59
N GLU A 82 15.60 -3.33 16.33
CA GLU A 82 15.62 -2.02 16.97
C GLU A 82 14.35 -1.22 16.68
N ILE A 83 13.96 -1.09 15.41
CA ILE A 83 12.77 -0.33 15.04
C ILE A 83 11.48 -1.00 15.54
N TYR A 84 11.41 -2.35 15.52
CA TYR A 84 10.29 -3.09 16.09
C TYR A 84 10.11 -2.79 17.58
N SER A 85 11.21 -2.62 18.33
CA SER A 85 11.18 -2.31 19.77
C SER A 85 10.46 -0.99 20.10
N LYS A 86 10.31 -0.08 19.11
CA LYS A 86 9.66 1.22 19.29
C LYS A 86 8.14 1.19 19.13
N ILE A 87 7.61 0.09 18.59
CA ILE A 87 6.17 0.00 18.23
C ILE A 87 5.47 -1.23 18.82
N ASN A 88 6.16 -2.07 19.59
CA ASN A 88 5.66 -3.39 20.00
C ASN A 88 4.86 -3.41 21.32
N GLU A 89 4.57 -2.27 21.92
CA GLU A 89 3.94 -2.17 23.25
C GLU A 89 2.66 -3.01 23.39
N ASN A 90 1.82 -3.03 22.35
CA ASN A 90 0.53 -3.73 22.35
C ASN A 90 0.57 -5.09 21.64
N ILE A 91 1.76 -5.58 21.27
CA ILE A 91 1.91 -6.85 20.54
C ILE A 91 2.13 -7.97 21.57
N THR A 92 1.05 -8.64 21.92
CA THR A 92 1.01 -9.70 22.93
C THR A 92 0.10 -10.86 22.51
N GLY A 93 0.22 -12.01 23.19
CA GLY A 93 -0.58 -13.20 22.90
C GLY A 93 -0.01 -14.01 21.73
N LYS A 94 -0.88 -14.65 20.94
CA LYS A 94 -0.51 -15.35 19.71
C LYS A 94 -0.39 -14.31 18.58
N VAL A 95 0.80 -14.18 18.00
CA VAL A 95 1.11 -13.09 17.05
C VAL A 95 1.23 -13.60 15.62
N ALA A 96 0.47 -13.00 14.71
CA ALA A 96 0.63 -13.18 13.28
C ALA A 96 1.72 -12.24 12.74
N ILE A 97 2.78 -12.76 12.15
CA ILE A 97 3.73 -11.95 11.36
C ILE A 97 3.29 -12.04 9.90
N LYS A 98 2.57 -11.02 9.43
CA LYS A 98 2.07 -10.99 8.06
C LYS A 98 3.18 -10.58 7.10
N LEU A 99 3.55 -11.51 6.27
CA LEU A 99 4.61 -11.39 5.28
C LEU A 99 4.06 -11.69 3.88
N HIS A 100 4.68 -11.14 2.83
CA HIS A 100 4.50 -11.64 1.47
C HIS A 100 5.62 -12.64 1.18
N THR A 101 5.28 -13.91 1.07
CA THR A 101 6.27 -15.02 0.90
C THR A 101 6.90 -15.05 -0.50
N GLY A 102 6.32 -14.34 -1.48
CA GLY A 102 6.80 -14.29 -2.87
C GLY A 102 6.46 -15.52 -3.70
N GLU A 103 6.64 -15.44 -5.02
CA GLU A 103 6.67 -16.59 -5.90
C GLU A 103 8.01 -17.32 -5.78
N PRO A 104 8.12 -18.61 -6.24
CA PRO A 104 9.37 -19.37 -6.14
C PRO A 104 10.56 -18.62 -6.72
N HIS A 105 11.66 -18.59 -5.96
CA HIS A 105 12.91 -17.94 -6.36
C HIS A 105 12.82 -16.44 -6.63
N GLY A 106 11.82 -15.73 -6.06
CA GLY A 106 11.68 -14.28 -6.22
C GLY A 106 12.95 -13.55 -5.74
N PRO A 107 13.59 -12.73 -6.60
CA PRO A 107 14.91 -12.16 -6.31
C PRO A 107 14.89 -11.05 -5.26
N ASN A 108 13.71 -10.46 -5.01
CA ASN A 108 13.59 -9.25 -4.20
C ASN A 108 12.92 -9.46 -2.84
N ILE A 109 12.48 -10.68 -2.52
CA ILE A 109 11.85 -10.99 -1.22
C ILE A 109 12.73 -10.57 -0.05
N LEU A 110 12.14 -10.36 1.12
CA LEU A 110 12.90 -10.02 2.32
C LEU A 110 13.91 -11.15 2.65
N PRO A 111 15.09 -10.82 3.20
CA PRO A 111 16.06 -11.83 3.63
C PRO A 111 15.49 -12.72 4.74
N CYS A 112 15.62 -14.03 4.60
CA CYS A 112 15.11 -14.99 5.58
C CYS A 112 15.72 -14.82 6.98
N ASP A 113 17.00 -14.46 7.06
CA ASP A 113 17.69 -14.20 8.33
C ASP A 113 17.08 -13.01 9.08
N MET A 114 16.73 -11.92 8.36
CA MET A 114 16.04 -10.76 8.91
C MET A 114 14.67 -11.15 9.50
N VAL A 115 13.87 -11.89 8.73
CA VAL A 115 12.53 -12.31 9.16
C VAL A 115 12.60 -13.32 10.30
N LYS A 116 13.56 -14.24 10.26
CA LYS A 116 13.84 -15.22 11.33
C LYS A 116 14.19 -14.53 12.63
N ALA A 117 15.05 -13.50 12.60
CA ALA A 117 15.40 -12.74 13.79
C ALA A 117 14.17 -12.06 14.42
N LEU A 118 13.29 -11.46 13.61
CA LEU A 118 12.04 -10.89 14.12
C LEU A 118 11.12 -11.96 14.70
N GLN A 119 10.93 -13.08 14.01
CA GLN A 119 10.08 -14.18 14.49
C GLN A 119 10.61 -14.73 15.83
N GLN A 120 11.90 -14.94 15.97
CA GLN A 120 12.51 -15.41 17.22
C GLN A 120 12.40 -14.39 18.36
N ARG A 121 12.33 -13.08 18.05
CA ARG A 121 12.14 -12.01 19.03
C ARG A 121 10.71 -11.97 19.57
N ILE A 122 9.72 -12.43 18.78
CA ILE A 122 8.30 -12.41 19.15
C ILE A 122 7.90 -13.82 19.58
N SER A 123 7.84 -14.04 20.90
CA SER A 123 7.38 -15.33 21.43
C SER A 123 5.93 -15.62 20.96
N ASN A 124 5.64 -16.91 20.72
CA ASN A 124 4.32 -17.38 20.26
C ASN A 124 3.86 -16.70 18.94
N SER A 125 4.76 -16.66 17.96
CA SER A 125 4.47 -16.08 16.64
C SER A 125 4.63 -17.08 15.51
N ASN A 126 3.81 -16.92 14.46
CA ASN A 126 3.91 -17.62 13.19
C ASN A 126 4.02 -16.60 12.05
N LEU A 127 4.69 -16.99 10.96
CA LEU A 127 4.49 -16.30 9.68
C LEU A 127 3.10 -16.66 9.16
N VAL A 128 2.40 -15.69 8.56
CA VAL A 128 1.06 -15.93 8.03
C VAL A 128 0.90 -15.40 6.59
N GLU A 129 0.17 -16.15 5.78
CA GLU A 129 -0.22 -15.84 4.41
C GLU A 129 -1.62 -16.42 4.10
N THR A 130 -2.12 -16.14 2.89
CA THR A 130 -3.30 -16.80 2.31
C THR A 130 -3.01 -17.20 0.87
N ASN A 131 -3.72 -18.22 0.36
CA ASN A 131 -3.59 -18.69 -1.00
C ASN A 131 -3.96 -17.60 -2.02
N THR A 132 -3.43 -17.68 -3.25
CA THR A 132 -3.84 -16.80 -4.35
C THR A 132 -5.19 -17.23 -4.93
N PHE A 133 -5.92 -16.29 -5.57
CA PHE A 133 -7.15 -16.65 -6.28
C PHE A 133 -6.89 -16.98 -7.77
N TYR A 134 -5.78 -16.55 -8.32
CA TYR A 134 -5.31 -16.91 -9.67
C TYR A 134 -4.46 -18.18 -9.61
N LYS A 135 -4.48 -18.96 -10.68
CA LYS A 135 -3.69 -20.18 -10.81
C LYS A 135 -2.19 -19.89 -10.82
N GLY A 136 -1.43 -20.61 -10.05
CA GLY A 136 0.02 -20.46 -9.88
C GLY A 136 0.53 -21.30 -8.73
N LYS A 137 1.77 -21.04 -8.33
CA LYS A 137 2.47 -21.84 -7.30
C LYS A 137 2.03 -21.56 -5.87
N ARG A 138 1.06 -20.68 -5.68
CA ARG A 138 0.42 -20.39 -4.38
C ARG A 138 -1.11 -20.51 -4.45
N TYR A 139 -1.64 -21.16 -5.50
CA TYR A 139 -3.08 -21.33 -5.68
C TYR A 139 -3.66 -22.39 -4.76
N THR A 140 -3.00 -23.54 -4.62
CA THR A 140 -3.37 -24.59 -3.66
C THR A 140 -2.49 -24.51 -2.42
N THR A 141 -3.00 -24.91 -1.27
CA THR A 141 -2.21 -24.96 -0.03
C THR A 141 -0.96 -25.84 -0.18
N ALA A 142 -1.06 -26.95 -0.92
CA ALA A 142 0.08 -27.83 -1.16
C ALA A 142 1.20 -27.14 -1.97
N ASP A 143 0.86 -26.50 -3.10
CA ASP A 143 1.82 -25.76 -3.92
C ASP A 143 2.39 -24.53 -3.17
N HIS A 144 1.55 -23.88 -2.34
CA HIS A 144 1.99 -22.74 -1.54
C HIS A 144 3.00 -23.18 -0.47
N ARG A 145 2.78 -24.30 0.21
CA ARG A 145 3.76 -24.88 1.16
C ARG A 145 5.08 -25.23 0.48
N GLU A 146 5.05 -25.74 -0.75
CA GLU A 146 6.27 -25.96 -1.52
C GLU A 146 6.99 -24.65 -1.86
N THR A 147 6.26 -23.60 -2.27
CA THR A 147 6.81 -22.26 -2.51
C THR A 147 7.45 -21.69 -1.24
N ILE A 148 6.82 -21.87 -0.08
CA ILE A 148 7.37 -21.48 1.23
C ILE A 148 8.73 -22.10 1.48
N LYS A 149 8.89 -23.42 1.22
CA LYS A 149 10.17 -24.13 1.36
C LYS A 149 11.21 -23.64 0.36
N ILE A 150 10.84 -23.49 -0.92
CA ILE A 150 11.75 -23.01 -1.97
C ILE A 150 12.31 -21.64 -1.61
N ASN A 151 11.53 -20.76 -1.00
CA ASN A 151 11.94 -19.43 -0.61
C ASN A 151 12.60 -19.37 0.80
N GLY A 152 12.73 -20.52 1.47
CA GLY A 152 13.44 -20.64 2.75
C GLY A 152 12.68 -20.14 3.97
N TRP A 153 11.33 -20.08 3.90
CA TRP A 153 10.49 -19.63 5.01
C TRP A 153 10.14 -20.72 6.03
N ASP A 154 10.64 -21.94 5.85
CA ASP A 154 10.36 -23.11 6.67
C ASP A 154 11.16 -23.19 7.99
N PHE A 155 11.83 -22.10 8.38
CA PHE A 155 12.52 -21.98 9.66
C PHE A 155 11.58 -21.87 10.87
N CYS A 156 10.28 -21.62 10.65
CA CYS A 156 9.21 -21.63 11.65
C CYS A 156 7.90 -22.08 11.00
N PRO A 157 6.83 -22.37 11.79
CA PRO A 157 5.53 -22.63 11.22
C PRO A 157 5.05 -21.44 10.38
N VAL A 158 4.60 -21.73 9.14
CA VAL A 158 3.92 -20.74 8.27
C VAL A 158 2.47 -21.19 8.17
N ASP A 159 1.57 -20.34 8.67
CA ASP A 159 0.14 -20.59 8.64
C ASP A 159 -0.47 -20.00 7.35
N ILE A 160 -1.03 -20.85 6.52
CA ILE A 160 -1.84 -20.44 5.36
C ILE A 160 -3.26 -20.28 5.86
N MET A 161 -3.59 -19.07 6.30
CA MET A 161 -4.78 -18.76 7.11
C MET A 161 -6.12 -19.19 6.49
N ASP A 162 -6.17 -19.43 5.19
CA ASP A 162 -7.38 -19.86 4.46
C ASP A 162 -7.36 -21.34 4.07
N GLU A 163 -6.44 -22.15 4.61
CA GLU A 163 -6.38 -23.58 4.29
C GLU A 163 -7.60 -24.36 4.78
N ASP A 164 -8.16 -23.97 5.93
CA ASP A 164 -9.38 -24.57 6.51
C ASP A 164 -10.64 -23.74 6.24
N GLY A 165 -10.57 -22.84 5.24
CA GLY A 165 -11.69 -22.03 4.81
C GLY A 165 -11.57 -20.56 5.17
N ALA A 166 -12.70 -19.85 5.06
CA ALA A 166 -12.77 -18.41 5.22
C ALA A 166 -13.89 -18.01 6.19
N VAL A 167 -13.82 -16.77 6.67
CA VAL A 167 -14.83 -16.15 7.52
C VAL A 167 -15.09 -14.71 7.07
N MET A 168 -16.35 -14.29 7.17
CA MET A 168 -16.73 -12.91 6.90
C MET A 168 -16.52 -12.05 8.15
N ILE A 169 -15.83 -10.94 7.99
CA ILE A 169 -15.65 -9.95 9.07
C ILE A 169 -16.13 -8.57 8.59
N PRO A 170 -16.68 -7.72 9.48
CA PRO A 170 -17.26 -6.44 9.08
C PRO A 170 -16.20 -5.45 8.57
N VAL A 171 -16.60 -4.61 7.60
CA VAL A 171 -15.86 -3.43 7.16
C VAL A 171 -16.56 -2.18 7.70
N GLN A 172 -16.01 -1.59 8.75
CA GLN A 172 -16.63 -0.43 9.40
C GLN A 172 -16.61 0.82 8.49
N GLY A 173 -17.77 1.29 8.10
CA GLY A 173 -17.93 2.47 7.25
C GLY A 173 -17.52 2.26 5.78
N GLY A 174 -17.40 1.02 5.32
CA GLY A 174 -17.11 0.70 3.92
C GLY A 174 -18.21 1.20 2.97
N LYS A 175 -17.80 1.67 1.80
CA LYS A 175 -18.69 2.11 0.72
C LYS A 175 -18.94 1.00 -0.31
N HIS A 176 -17.91 0.16 -0.51
CA HIS A 176 -17.94 -0.95 -1.47
C HIS A 176 -18.25 -2.28 -0.80
N PHE A 177 -17.81 -2.45 0.46
CA PHE A 177 -17.99 -3.68 1.23
C PHE A 177 -18.60 -3.38 2.60
N THR A 178 -19.62 -4.13 2.99
CA THR A 178 -20.11 -4.18 4.37
C THR A 178 -19.33 -5.19 5.21
N GLU A 179 -18.75 -6.19 4.55
CA GLU A 179 -17.95 -7.26 5.13
C GLU A 179 -16.92 -7.79 4.12
N MET A 180 -15.81 -8.33 4.62
CA MET A 180 -14.74 -8.92 3.83
C MET A 180 -14.49 -10.35 4.24
N SER A 181 -14.29 -11.23 3.24
CA SER A 181 -13.90 -12.60 3.45
C SER A 181 -12.39 -12.70 3.68
N VAL A 182 -12.01 -13.24 4.83
CA VAL A 182 -10.62 -13.42 5.25
C VAL A 182 -10.32 -14.87 5.58
N GLY A 183 -9.03 -15.25 5.60
CA GLY A 183 -8.63 -16.58 6.03
C GLY A 183 -9.10 -16.85 7.46
N LYS A 184 -9.74 -18.02 7.68
CA LYS A 184 -10.38 -18.39 8.94
C LYS A 184 -9.43 -18.33 10.13
N HIS A 185 -8.17 -18.78 9.96
CA HIS A 185 -7.18 -18.79 11.03
C HIS A 185 -6.74 -17.39 11.47
N MET A 186 -7.07 -16.32 10.72
CA MET A 186 -6.79 -14.95 11.19
C MET A 186 -7.44 -14.67 12.54
N LEU A 187 -8.56 -15.32 12.85
CA LEU A 187 -9.27 -15.13 14.11
C LEU A 187 -8.56 -15.79 15.33
N ASP A 188 -7.63 -16.70 15.09
CA ASP A 188 -6.85 -17.39 16.11
C ASP A 188 -5.69 -16.56 16.67
N TYR A 189 -5.43 -15.38 16.08
CA TYR A 189 -4.36 -14.50 16.48
C TYR A 189 -4.87 -13.32 17.32
N ASP A 190 -4.11 -12.99 18.35
CA ASP A 190 -4.40 -11.86 19.26
C ASP A 190 -3.84 -10.54 18.72
N ALA A 191 -2.70 -10.58 18.04
CA ALA A 191 -2.00 -9.42 17.52
C ALA A 191 -1.39 -9.70 16.14
N MET A 192 -1.06 -8.64 15.40
CA MET A 192 -0.43 -8.75 14.08
C MET A 192 0.75 -7.78 13.93
N VAL A 193 1.86 -8.28 13.40
CA VAL A 193 2.98 -7.48 12.90
C VAL A 193 2.98 -7.57 11.38
N VAL A 194 2.72 -6.46 10.72
CA VAL A 194 2.71 -6.38 9.25
C VAL A 194 4.12 -6.04 8.79
N LEU A 195 4.87 -7.06 8.37
CA LEU A 195 6.23 -6.91 7.84
C LEU A 195 6.17 -6.89 6.33
N THR A 196 6.52 -5.76 5.74
CA THR A 196 6.29 -5.51 4.32
C THR A 196 7.58 -5.17 3.58
N HIS A 197 7.90 -5.91 2.53
CA HIS A 197 8.76 -5.46 1.47
C HIS A 197 8.02 -4.39 0.67
N PHE A 198 8.45 -3.13 0.77
CA PHE A 198 7.85 -2.02 0.02
C PHE A 198 8.37 -2.00 -1.42
N LYS A 199 7.48 -1.90 -2.41
CA LYS A 199 7.82 -1.98 -3.84
C LYS A 199 6.70 -1.45 -4.73
N GLY A 200 6.96 -1.33 -6.04
CA GLY A 200 5.93 -1.11 -7.04
C GLY A 200 4.95 -2.29 -7.15
N HIS A 201 3.85 -2.08 -7.84
CA HIS A 201 2.85 -3.13 -8.07
C HIS A 201 2.10 -2.90 -9.39
N PRO A 202 1.93 -3.93 -10.24
CA PRO A 202 1.33 -3.77 -11.58
C PRO A 202 -0.11 -3.24 -11.57
N MET A 203 -0.91 -3.53 -10.54
CA MET A 203 -2.29 -3.03 -10.42
C MET A 203 -2.43 -1.95 -9.35
N GLY A 204 -1.78 -2.12 -8.20
CA GLY A 204 -1.91 -1.20 -7.05
C GLY A 204 -1.04 0.05 -7.15
N GLY A 205 -0.15 0.15 -8.15
CA GLY A 205 0.85 1.21 -8.22
C GLY A 205 2.02 0.95 -7.27
N PHE A 206 1.74 0.78 -5.99
CA PHE A 206 2.71 0.32 -4.98
C PHE A 206 2.10 -0.70 -4.02
N GLY A 207 2.95 -1.38 -3.29
CA GLY A 207 2.57 -2.32 -2.25
C GLY A 207 3.33 -2.03 -0.97
N GLY A 208 2.67 -1.39 -0.01
CA GLY A 208 3.10 -1.20 1.36
C GLY A 208 2.31 -2.08 2.33
N SER A 209 2.31 -1.73 3.62
CA SER A 209 1.63 -2.47 4.68
C SER A 209 0.12 -2.57 4.46
N MET A 210 -0.52 -1.50 3.97
CA MET A 210 -1.95 -1.50 3.65
C MET A 210 -2.27 -2.61 2.63
N LYS A 211 -1.58 -2.62 1.50
CA LYS A 211 -1.80 -3.65 0.47
C LYS A 211 -1.43 -5.06 0.96
N ASN A 212 -0.41 -5.19 1.81
CA ASN A 212 0.01 -6.46 2.37
C ASN A 212 -1.13 -7.13 3.15
N ILE A 213 -1.85 -6.40 4.01
CA ILE A 213 -3.00 -6.94 4.73
C ILE A 213 -4.25 -7.02 3.85
N ALA A 214 -4.47 -6.06 2.94
CA ALA A 214 -5.63 -6.04 2.05
C ALA A 214 -5.78 -7.33 1.24
N ILE A 215 -4.66 -7.79 0.67
CA ILE A 215 -4.61 -9.00 -0.16
C ILE A 215 -4.20 -10.21 0.67
N GLY A 216 -3.23 -10.05 1.57
CA GLY A 216 -2.65 -11.17 2.29
C GLY A 216 -3.44 -11.68 3.50
N CYS A 217 -4.53 -10.99 3.89
CA CYS A 217 -5.50 -11.49 4.86
C CYS A 217 -6.81 -11.96 4.20
N ALA A 218 -7.18 -11.38 3.05
CA ALA A 218 -8.30 -11.85 2.25
C ALA A 218 -8.05 -13.29 1.77
N ASP A 219 -9.05 -14.16 1.90
CA ASP A 219 -8.92 -15.55 1.43
C ASP A 219 -8.82 -15.65 -0.11
N GLY A 220 -8.23 -16.74 -0.58
CA GLY A 220 -7.94 -16.94 -2.00
C GLY A 220 -9.16 -17.27 -2.86
N ARG A 221 -10.33 -17.55 -2.30
CA ARG A 221 -11.49 -17.99 -3.07
C ARG A 221 -12.56 -16.91 -3.22
N ILE A 222 -12.79 -16.15 -2.17
CA ILE A 222 -13.87 -15.16 -2.08
C ILE A 222 -13.26 -13.74 -1.92
N GLY A 223 -12.46 -13.53 -0.89
CA GLY A 223 -12.01 -12.20 -0.51
C GLY A 223 -11.15 -11.52 -1.57
N LYS A 224 -10.09 -12.18 -2.05
CA LYS A 224 -9.24 -11.63 -3.10
C LYS A 224 -10.01 -11.39 -4.40
N LYS A 225 -10.95 -12.29 -4.74
CA LYS A 225 -11.80 -12.14 -5.90
C LYS A 225 -12.71 -10.91 -5.80
N ARG A 226 -13.29 -10.67 -4.62
CA ARG A 226 -14.08 -9.46 -4.35
C ARG A 226 -13.26 -8.19 -4.51
N VAL A 227 -12.05 -8.12 -3.94
CA VAL A 227 -11.17 -6.95 -4.06
C VAL A 227 -10.88 -6.61 -5.52
N HIS A 228 -10.62 -7.62 -6.35
CA HIS A 228 -10.34 -7.43 -7.77
C HIS A 228 -11.62 -7.27 -8.63
N ALA A 229 -12.81 -7.43 -8.03
CA ALA A 229 -14.07 -7.57 -8.75
C ALA A 229 -13.93 -8.52 -9.96
N ALA A 230 -13.17 -9.60 -9.75
CA ALA A 230 -12.80 -10.54 -10.80
C ALA A 230 -13.99 -11.41 -11.17
N PRO A 231 -14.33 -11.54 -12.45
CA PRO A 231 -15.32 -12.50 -12.92
C PRO A 231 -14.80 -13.95 -12.77
N ASP A 232 -15.67 -14.91 -12.98
CA ASP A 232 -15.32 -16.34 -12.83
C ASP A 232 -14.37 -16.86 -13.92
N ASN A 233 -14.13 -16.10 -14.99
CA ASN A 233 -13.37 -16.54 -16.16
C ASN A 233 -11.84 -16.35 -16.07
N GLU A 234 -11.29 -15.92 -14.93
CA GLU A 234 -9.86 -15.70 -14.72
C GLU A 234 -9.19 -14.69 -15.70
N ASP A 235 -9.96 -13.93 -16.46
CA ASP A 235 -9.43 -12.93 -17.39
C ASP A 235 -8.96 -11.68 -16.63
N ILE A 236 -7.65 -11.52 -16.50
CA ILE A 236 -7.00 -10.40 -15.79
C ILE A 236 -7.38 -9.03 -16.41
N GLU A 237 -7.65 -8.99 -17.71
CA GLU A 237 -8.02 -7.75 -18.37
C GLU A 237 -9.41 -7.25 -17.92
N SER A 238 -10.27 -8.14 -17.47
CA SER A 238 -11.59 -7.83 -16.94
C SER A 238 -11.60 -7.39 -15.47
N TRP A 239 -10.44 -7.52 -14.77
CA TRP A 239 -10.37 -7.15 -13.35
C TRP A 239 -10.46 -5.65 -13.16
N LEU A 240 -11.04 -5.24 -12.02
CA LEU A 240 -11.16 -3.84 -11.63
C LEU A 240 -9.79 -3.15 -11.59
N LYS A 241 -9.72 -1.94 -12.16
CA LYS A 241 -8.49 -1.14 -12.26
C LYS A 241 -8.72 0.29 -11.76
N GLY A 242 -7.65 1.04 -11.59
CA GLY A 242 -7.71 2.45 -11.21
C GLY A 242 -8.22 2.71 -9.80
N GLU A 243 -8.85 3.86 -9.58
CA GLU A 243 -9.27 4.30 -8.24
C GLU A 243 -10.22 3.33 -7.53
N PRO A 244 -11.25 2.76 -8.19
CA PRO A 244 -12.14 1.79 -7.52
C PRO A 244 -11.40 0.56 -6.98
N PHE A 245 -10.37 0.09 -7.69
CA PHE A 245 -9.53 -1.01 -7.20
C PHE A 245 -8.72 -0.60 -5.96
N GLN A 246 -8.17 0.63 -5.94
CA GLN A 246 -7.46 1.14 -4.77
C GLN A 246 -8.39 1.27 -3.55
N GLU A 247 -9.63 1.71 -3.77
CA GLU A 247 -10.64 1.82 -2.72
C GLU A 247 -11.02 0.44 -2.16
N ASN A 248 -11.22 -0.55 -3.03
CA ASN A 248 -11.46 -1.94 -2.61
C ASN A 248 -10.30 -2.50 -1.76
N LEU A 249 -9.04 -2.20 -2.14
CA LEU A 249 -7.88 -2.58 -1.33
C LEU A 249 -7.95 -1.99 0.08
N VAL A 250 -8.23 -0.69 0.17
CA VAL A 250 -8.29 0.02 1.46
C VAL A 250 -9.40 -0.55 2.34
N GLU A 251 -10.59 -0.82 1.81
CA GLU A 251 -11.68 -1.41 2.59
C GLU A 251 -11.39 -2.83 3.05
N SER A 252 -10.73 -3.63 2.21
CA SER A 252 -10.25 -4.97 2.62
C SER A 252 -9.23 -4.89 3.75
N ALA A 253 -8.27 -3.95 3.67
CA ALA A 253 -7.30 -3.71 4.72
C ALA A 253 -7.95 -3.26 6.03
N LYS A 254 -8.97 -2.38 5.92
CA LYS A 254 -9.69 -1.87 7.07
C LYS A 254 -10.36 -2.97 7.89
N ALA A 255 -10.94 -3.98 7.25
CA ALA A 255 -11.52 -5.12 7.94
C ALA A 255 -10.50 -5.80 8.86
N SER A 256 -9.29 -6.07 8.34
CA SER A 256 -8.20 -6.69 9.12
C SER A 256 -7.68 -5.75 10.21
N MET A 257 -7.50 -4.46 9.90
CA MET A 257 -7.07 -3.45 10.87
C MET A 257 -8.06 -3.33 12.04
N ASP A 258 -9.35 -3.21 11.75
CA ASP A 258 -10.40 -3.06 12.77
C ASP A 258 -10.49 -4.31 13.68
N ARG A 259 -10.25 -5.53 13.13
CA ARG A 259 -10.21 -6.78 13.88
C ARG A 259 -9.13 -6.77 14.98
N PHE A 260 -7.95 -6.24 14.69
CA PHE A 260 -6.84 -6.22 15.66
C PHE A 260 -6.83 -4.94 16.52
N GLY A 261 -7.43 -3.84 16.06
CA GLY A 261 -7.49 -2.58 16.78
C GLY A 261 -6.11 -2.02 17.10
N LYS A 262 -5.76 -1.87 18.39
CA LYS A 262 -4.44 -1.38 18.82
C LYS A 262 -3.33 -2.45 18.79
N ARG A 263 -3.68 -3.70 18.51
CA ARG A 263 -2.75 -4.84 18.51
C ARG A 263 -2.26 -5.19 17.10
N ILE A 264 -2.11 -4.18 16.25
CA ILE A 264 -1.50 -4.31 14.93
C ILE A 264 -0.48 -3.19 14.73
N VAL A 265 0.68 -3.54 14.18
CA VAL A 265 1.75 -2.59 13.88
C VAL A 265 2.30 -2.85 12.48
N TYR A 266 2.90 -1.83 11.88
CA TYR A 266 3.26 -1.81 10.47
C TYR A 266 4.74 -1.47 10.29
N ILE A 267 5.43 -2.27 9.47
CA ILE A 267 6.83 -2.11 9.14
C ILE A 267 6.98 -2.19 7.62
N ASN A 268 7.47 -1.12 7.00
CA ASN A 268 7.81 -1.06 5.58
C ASN A 268 9.33 -1.08 5.42
N VAL A 269 9.85 -2.11 4.74
CA VAL A 269 11.27 -2.27 4.41
C VAL A 269 11.49 -1.81 2.98
N LEU A 270 12.12 -0.63 2.82
CA LEU A 270 12.36 0.03 1.54
C LEU A 270 13.73 -0.40 0.99
N ARG A 271 13.81 -1.66 0.54
CA ARG A 271 14.99 -2.27 -0.09
C ARG A 271 14.60 -3.01 -1.37
N ASN A 272 15.50 -3.09 -2.33
CA ASN A 272 15.27 -3.79 -3.60
C ASN A 272 13.89 -3.45 -4.22
N MET A 273 13.54 -2.17 -4.19
CA MET A 273 12.24 -1.68 -4.65
C MET A 273 12.13 -1.77 -6.17
N SER A 274 11.71 -2.94 -6.67
CA SER A 274 11.32 -3.09 -8.08
C SER A 274 10.00 -2.38 -8.36
N VAL A 275 9.74 -2.04 -9.62
CA VAL A 275 8.41 -1.60 -10.09
C VAL A 275 7.38 -2.72 -10.03
N ASP A 276 7.84 -3.95 -9.91
CA ASP A 276 7.00 -5.14 -9.82
C ASP A 276 6.93 -5.69 -8.40
N CYS A 277 5.85 -6.41 -8.13
CA CYS A 277 5.61 -7.10 -6.88
C CYS A 277 6.35 -8.45 -6.85
N ASP A 278 6.68 -8.95 -5.67
CA ASP A 278 7.24 -10.29 -5.46
C ASP A 278 6.33 -11.42 -6.01
N CYS A 279 5.06 -11.08 -6.34
CA CYS A 279 4.14 -11.99 -7.03
C CYS A 279 4.45 -12.20 -8.52
N VAL A 280 5.41 -11.47 -9.09
CA VAL A 280 5.93 -11.69 -10.44
C VAL A 280 7.06 -12.73 -10.44
N GLY A 281 7.68 -12.99 -9.29
CA GLY A 281 8.75 -13.96 -9.15
C GLY A 281 10.02 -13.55 -9.89
N ILE A 282 10.63 -14.51 -10.60
CA ILE A 282 11.90 -14.31 -11.31
C ILE A 282 11.83 -13.35 -12.51
N GLU A 283 10.62 -13.04 -12.99
CA GLU A 283 10.39 -12.11 -14.11
C GLU A 283 10.28 -10.64 -13.62
N ALA A 284 10.45 -10.37 -12.33
CA ALA A 284 10.39 -9.02 -11.79
C ALA A 284 11.42 -8.10 -12.47
N ALA A 285 11.00 -6.90 -12.83
CA ALA A 285 11.86 -5.91 -13.45
C ALA A 285 13.07 -5.57 -12.55
N PRO A 286 14.22 -5.22 -13.16
CA PRO A 286 15.42 -4.83 -12.42
C PRO A 286 15.16 -3.68 -11.46
N VAL A 287 15.80 -3.75 -10.28
CA VAL A 287 15.75 -2.69 -9.27
C VAL A 287 16.62 -1.52 -9.73
N LYS A 288 16.06 -0.31 -9.80
CA LYS A 288 16.78 0.94 -10.08
C LYS A 288 16.94 1.83 -8.86
N ALA A 289 15.95 1.79 -7.96
CA ALA A 289 15.97 2.59 -6.74
C ALA A 289 16.95 2.03 -5.72
N ARG A 290 17.74 2.92 -5.10
CA ARG A 290 18.58 2.53 -3.97
C ARG A 290 17.74 2.10 -2.78
N ASN A 291 18.35 1.33 -1.88
CA ASN A 291 17.75 0.99 -0.59
C ASN A 291 17.69 2.27 0.28
N LEU A 292 16.54 2.49 0.93
CA LEU A 292 16.32 3.67 1.75
C LEU A 292 16.40 3.39 3.25
N GLY A 293 15.86 2.26 3.71
CA GLY A 293 15.82 1.93 5.13
C GLY A 293 14.54 1.19 5.52
N ILE A 294 14.23 1.22 6.81
CA ILE A 294 13.03 0.62 7.40
C ILE A 294 12.23 1.72 8.08
N LEU A 295 10.93 1.74 7.83
CA LEU A 295 9.95 2.62 8.49
C LEU A 295 9.00 1.77 9.32
N ALA A 296 8.61 2.26 10.51
CA ALA A 296 7.67 1.56 11.38
C ALA A 296 6.75 2.53 12.13
N SER A 297 5.49 2.16 12.27
CA SER A 297 4.49 2.91 13.04
C SER A 297 3.36 1.98 13.52
N SER A 298 2.63 2.41 14.54
CA SER A 298 1.31 1.86 14.88
C SER A 298 0.17 2.48 14.06
N ASP A 299 0.48 3.49 13.24
CA ASP A 299 -0.47 4.16 12.34
C ASP A 299 -0.16 3.80 10.89
N ILE A 300 -1.12 3.09 10.25
CA ILE A 300 -0.94 2.57 8.89
C ILE A 300 -0.83 3.69 7.85
N LEU A 301 -1.62 4.76 7.96
CA LEU A 301 -1.59 5.85 7.01
C LEU A 301 -0.29 6.66 7.14
N ALA A 302 0.18 6.87 8.37
CA ALA A 302 1.42 7.58 8.64
C ALA A 302 2.64 6.87 8.03
N VAL A 303 2.76 5.54 8.21
CA VAL A 303 3.89 4.79 7.66
C VAL A 303 3.83 4.69 6.13
N GLU A 304 2.63 4.57 5.55
CA GLU A 304 2.47 4.58 4.08
C GLU A 304 2.81 5.95 3.49
N GLN A 305 2.32 7.04 4.10
CA GLN A 305 2.63 8.40 3.65
C GLN A 305 4.14 8.67 3.74
N ALA A 306 4.77 8.34 4.87
CA ALA A 306 6.21 8.50 5.04
C ALA A 306 7.02 7.68 4.02
N SER A 307 6.57 6.46 3.72
CA SER A 307 7.22 5.60 2.71
C SER A 307 7.16 6.22 1.32
N ILE A 308 6.00 6.71 0.90
CA ILE A 308 5.82 7.39 -0.39
C ILE A 308 6.64 8.67 -0.44
N ASP A 309 6.62 9.50 0.61
CA ASP A 309 7.39 10.74 0.67
C ASP A 309 8.90 10.50 0.54
N MET A 310 9.41 9.40 1.12
CA MET A 310 10.82 9.02 0.97
C MET A 310 11.14 8.55 -0.45
N VAL A 311 10.27 7.75 -1.06
CA VAL A 311 10.43 7.30 -2.45
C VAL A 311 10.43 8.49 -3.41
N TYR A 312 9.51 9.45 -3.23
CA TYR A 312 9.40 10.63 -4.09
C TYR A 312 10.57 11.64 -3.93
N LYS A 313 11.40 11.48 -2.89
CA LYS A 313 12.65 12.24 -2.73
C LYS A 313 13.87 11.60 -3.42
N LEU A 314 13.72 10.43 -4.04
CA LEU A 314 14.79 9.81 -4.82
C LEU A 314 15.16 10.70 -6.03
N PRO A 315 16.43 10.65 -6.48
CA PRO A 315 16.82 11.27 -7.75
C PRO A 315 15.99 10.72 -8.91
N GLU A 316 15.71 11.55 -9.91
CA GLU A 316 14.84 11.19 -11.05
C GLU A 316 15.21 9.87 -11.72
N ALA A 317 16.51 9.59 -11.90
CA ALA A 317 16.98 8.33 -12.50
C ALA A 317 16.59 7.06 -11.72
N GLU A 318 16.37 7.18 -10.41
CA GLU A 318 15.96 6.09 -9.53
C GLU A 318 14.45 6.09 -9.28
N LEU A 319 13.82 7.26 -9.35
CA LEU A 319 12.41 7.47 -9.07
C LEU A 319 11.50 7.17 -10.26
N HIS A 320 11.93 7.53 -11.47
CA HIS A 320 11.10 7.60 -12.68
C HIS A 320 10.13 6.41 -12.84
N ASP A 321 10.66 5.19 -12.84
CA ASP A 321 9.86 4.00 -13.11
C ASP A 321 8.88 3.68 -11.98
N LEU A 322 9.29 3.90 -10.71
CA LEU A 322 8.40 3.74 -9.55
C LEU A 322 7.29 4.78 -9.55
N LYS A 323 7.63 6.04 -9.84
CA LYS A 323 6.66 7.14 -9.93
C LYS A 323 5.66 6.90 -11.04
N GLU A 324 6.13 6.55 -12.25
CA GLU A 324 5.24 6.18 -13.37
C GLU A 324 4.28 5.06 -12.95
N ARG A 325 4.80 3.99 -12.34
CA ARG A 325 3.99 2.86 -11.87
C ARG A 325 2.94 3.30 -10.84
N ILE A 326 3.33 4.10 -9.85
CA ILE A 326 2.44 4.58 -8.80
C ILE A 326 1.33 5.46 -9.39
N GLU A 327 1.69 6.43 -10.23
CA GLU A 327 0.75 7.44 -10.77
C GLU A 327 -0.17 6.85 -11.84
N SER A 328 0.36 6.05 -12.78
CA SER A 328 -0.43 5.43 -13.86
C SER A 328 -1.48 4.46 -13.34
N ARG A 329 -1.23 3.83 -12.20
CA ARG A 329 -2.17 2.91 -11.55
C ARG A 329 -3.06 3.59 -10.50
N LYS A 330 -2.99 4.93 -10.39
CA LYS A 330 -3.72 5.70 -9.36
C LYS A 330 -3.38 5.25 -7.93
N GLY A 331 -2.13 4.82 -7.71
CA GLY A 331 -1.69 4.25 -6.43
C GLY A 331 -1.85 5.21 -5.25
N LEU A 332 -1.68 6.53 -5.45
CA LEU A 332 -1.86 7.54 -4.40
C LEU A 332 -3.31 7.61 -3.88
N ARG A 333 -4.29 7.07 -4.61
CA ARG A 333 -5.66 6.93 -4.11
C ARG A 333 -5.73 6.07 -2.84
N GLN A 334 -4.82 5.13 -2.65
CA GLN A 334 -4.70 4.36 -1.40
C GLN A 334 -4.57 5.30 -0.20
N LEU A 335 -3.68 6.30 -0.25
CA LEU A 335 -3.46 7.23 0.86
C LEU A 335 -4.67 8.12 1.10
N SER A 336 -5.19 8.75 0.06
CA SER A 336 -6.34 9.65 0.19
C SER A 336 -7.60 8.91 0.67
N TYR A 337 -7.81 7.67 0.23
CA TYR A 337 -8.97 6.89 0.65
C TYR A 337 -8.81 6.33 2.08
N MET A 338 -7.60 5.94 2.50
CA MET A 338 -7.35 5.62 3.92
C MET A 338 -7.68 6.81 4.83
N LYS A 339 -7.37 8.04 4.40
CA LYS A 339 -7.75 9.26 5.15
C LYS A 339 -9.27 9.43 5.23
N GLU A 340 -9.98 9.26 4.11
CA GLU A 340 -11.46 9.29 4.06
C GLU A 340 -12.06 8.23 4.99
N MET A 341 -11.49 7.03 5.01
CA MET A 341 -11.90 5.89 5.85
C MET A 341 -11.44 6.00 7.30
N LYS A 342 -10.74 7.09 7.69
CA LYS A 342 -10.22 7.35 9.05
C LYS A 342 -9.32 6.22 9.58
N MET A 343 -8.45 5.69 8.72
CA MET A 343 -7.54 4.60 9.06
C MET A 343 -6.25 5.07 9.73
N GLY A 344 -6.05 6.36 9.90
CA GLY A 344 -4.86 6.95 10.52
C GLY A 344 -4.72 8.43 10.20
N ASN A 345 -3.52 8.95 10.42
CA ASN A 345 -3.16 10.34 10.22
C ASN A 345 -2.13 10.46 9.08
N ASP A 346 -2.39 11.30 8.09
CA ASP A 346 -1.45 11.60 7.00
C ASP A 346 -0.36 12.61 7.42
N GLN A 347 -0.50 13.22 8.60
CA GLN A 347 0.56 14.02 9.22
C GLN A 347 1.36 13.12 10.15
N TYR A 348 2.68 13.08 9.97
CA TYR A 348 3.56 12.24 10.78
C TYR A 348 4.79 13.01 11.26
N GLU A 349 5.36 12.53 12.36
CA GLU A 349 6.67 12.93 12.86
C GLU A 349 7.68 11.82 12.55
N LEU A 350 8.72 12.13 11.76
CA LEU A 350 9.77 11.17 11.42
C LEU A 350 10.84 11.15 12.50
N ILE A 351 10.96 10.04 13.21
CA ILE A 351 11.94 9.82 14.30
C ILE A 351 13.03 8.88 13.79
N THR A 352 14.22 9.42 13.55
CA THR A 352 15.38 8.62 13.09
C THR A 352 16.10 7.98 14.26
N LEU A 353 16.40 6.68 14.15
CA LEU A 353 17.14 5.88 15.11
C LEU A 353 18.63 5.85 14.76
#